data_7ac4c96528220b29831a6aee2699bc83
#
_entry.id   7ac4c96528220b29831a6aee2699bc83
#
_cell.length_a   1.000
_cell.length_b   1.000
_cell.length_c   1.000
_cell.angle_alpha   90.00
_cell.angle_beta   90.00
_cell.angle_gamma   90.00
#
_symmetry.space_group_name_H-M   'P 1'
#
loop_
_entity.id
_entity.type
_entity.pdbx_description
1 polymer ?
#
loop_
_entity_poly.entity_id
_entity_poly.type
_entity_poly.pdbx_seq_one_letter_code
_entity_poly.pdbx_strand_id
1 'polypeptide(L)'
;MKQTSDTYALAMKERCRDKSHVRISLTSGSETYEFLDDEIANVTVNSDIDPLTRRVPKEELSFSIYDFNGRYSPSNPSGRWHALDENAKITIQFGLSIGGNIEWLSEDDFILSGRPSYSSGIASFKARSVLCSLTKTYYKGTFEHKSFYELCEDVLTDAGITDYDISDSLQDLYTDAPLPITTHLNCLQLIAHACCCTLRTVGGVITIAPFEMDDLSSDFIMELDSIAFNGDTVSKIDTLYKVESDLYTYTEEETETVVFESNIDVDEEAECHIEYALSTEQRIECEAETQDVVFYGRSADFKIIGTGTYYVKVYGKKVNSSVSKSEAVISLNTGG
;
A
#
# COMPACT_ATOMS: atom_id res chain seq x y z
N MET A 1 19.66 0.95 2.18
CA MET A 1 20.36 -0.28 2.66
C MET A 1 20.19 -0.35 4.17
N LYS A 2 19.79 -1.50 4.74
CA LYS A 2 19.65 -1.63 6.20
C LYS A 2 21.01 -1.46 6.87
N GLN A 3 21.06 -0.65 7.94
CA GLN A 3 22.31 -0.42 8.67
C GLN A 3 22.66 -1.67 9.49
N THR A 4 23.84 -2.23 9.25
CA THR A 4 24.41 -3.36 10.00
C THR A 4 25.79 -2.99 10.49
N SER A 5 26.27 -3.66 11.56
CA SER A 5 27.66 -3.51 11.97
C SER A 5 28.61 -4.12 10.93
N ASP A 6 29.85 -3.62 10.87
CA ASP A 6 30.89 -4.20 10.00
C ASP A 6 31.12 -5.68 10.33
N THR A 7 30.97 -6.05 11.59
CA THR A 7 31.10 -7.43 12.08
C THR A 7 29.98 -8.32 11.56
N TYR A 8 28.74 -7.79 11.49
CA TYR A 8 27.60 -8.49 10.90
C TYR A 8 27.84 -8.70 9.40
N ALA A 9 28.25 -7.64 8.69
CA ALA A 9 28.53 -7.72 7.26
C ALA A 9 29.65 -8.73 6.93
N LEU A 10 30.69 -8.82 7.77
CA LEU A 10 31.74 -9.83 7.63
C LEU A 10 31.21 -11.25 7.90
N ALA A 11 30.47 -11.43 8.98
CA ALA A 11 29.89 -12.72 9.34
C ALA A 11 28.92 -13.26 8.30
N MET A 12 28.19 -12.36 7.60
CA MET A 12 27.32 -12.73 6.48
C MET A 12 28.08 -13.28 5.26
N LYS A 13 29.36 -12.93 5.11
CA LYS A 13 30.23 -13.45 4.04
C LYS A 13 30.84 -14.82 4.36
N GLU A 14 30.78 -15.28 5.61
CA GLU A 14 31.29 -16.60 5.99
C GLU A 14 30.39 -17.72 5.44
N ARG A 15 31.02 -18.80 4.96
CA ARG A 15 30.32 -19.94 4.35
C ARG A 15 29.47 -20.77 5.33
N CYS A 16 29.85 -20.79 6.60
CA CYS A 16 29.16 -21.54 7.64
C CYS A 16 28.38 -20.58 8.54
N ARG A 17 27.08 -20.47 8.34
CA ARG A 17 26.17 -19.70 9.17
C ARG A 17 25.57 -20.60 10.25
N ASP A 18 26.40 -21.05 11.18
CA ASP A 18 25.98 -22.02 12.21
C ASP A 18 24.96 -21.48 13.21
N LYS A 19 24.59 -20.16 13.16
CA LYS A 19 23.77 -19.52 14.16
C LYS A 19 22.94 -18.36 13.60
N SER A 20 22.11 -18.65 12.63
CA SER A 20 21.03 -17.73 12.24
C SER A 20 19.84 -17.91 13.17
N HIS A 21 19.24 -16.81 13.59
CA HIS A 21 18.10 -16.76 14.50
C HIS A 21 16.94 -16.03 13.85
N VAL A 22 15.72 -16.38 14.22
CA VAL A 22 14.50 -15.69 13.80
C VAL A 22 13.70 -15.32 15.06
N ARG A 23 13.21 -14.10 15.08
CA ARG A 23 12.26 -13.62 16.09
C ARG A 23 11.07 -13.00 15.40
N ILE A 24 9.87 -13.39 15.80
CA ILE A 24 8.62 -12.81 15.31
C ILE A 24 7.87 -12.24 16.49
N SER A 25 7.51 -10.95 16.42
CA SER A 25 6.69 -10.27 17.41
C SER A 25 5.32 -9.98 16.82
N LEU A 26 4.26 -10.50 17.44
CA LEU A 26 2.86 -10.27 17.09
C LEU A 26 2.24 -9.35 18.14
N THR A 27 1.87 -8.12 17.76
CA THR A 27 1.22 -7.14 18.63
C THR A 27 -0.25 -7.02 18.27
N SER A 28 -1.13 -7.34 19.22
CA SER A 28 -2.58 -7.28 19.10
C SER A 28 -3.14 -6.44 20.25
N GLY A 29 -3.67 -5.27 19.94
CA GLY A 29 -4.06 -4.29 20.96
C GLY A 29 -2.87 -3.87 21.82
N SER A 30 -2.97 -4.10 23.16
CA SER A 30 -1.89 -3.80 24.11
C SER A 30 -0.95 -4.97 24.39
N GLU A 31 -1.22 -6.15 23.83
CA GLU A 31 -0.43 -7.36 24.09
C GLU A 31 0.54 -7.64 22.96
N THR A 32 1.77 -8.00 23.31
CA THR A 32 2.81 -8.44 22.35
C THR A 32 3.23 -9.87 22.69
N TYR A 33 3.20 -10.73 21.67
CA TYR A 33 3.61 -12.12 21.76
C TYR A 33 4.88 -12.30 20.93
N GLU A 34 5.92 -12.84 21.55
CA GLU A 34 7.18 -13.15 20.87
C GLU A 34 7.30 -14.64 20.61
N PHE A 35 7.77 -15.00 19.42
CA PHE A 35 8.11 -16.35 19.00
C PHE A 35 9.59 -16.37 18.63
N LEU A 36 10.31 -17.33 19.17
CA LEU A 36 11.73 -17.55 18.90
C LEU A 36 11.96 -18.85 18.10
N ASP A 37 13.19 -19.07 17.70
CA ASP A 37 13.62 -20.19 16.85
C ASP A 37 12.96 -21.54 17.13
N ASP A 38 12.88 -21.93 18.41
CA ASP A 38 12.36 -23.22 18.87
C ASP A 38 10.83 -23.33 18.79
N GLU A 39 10.13 -22.19 18.78
CA GLU A 39 8.69 -22.15 18.57
C GLU A 39 8.31 -22.01 17.09
N ILE A 40 9.22 -21.56 16.22
CA ILE A 40 8.95 -21.29 14.81
C ILE A 40 9.18 -22.58 14.00
N ALA A 41 8.13 -23.08 13.36
CA ALA A 41 8.22 -24.25 12.50
C ALA A 41 8.66 -23.88 11.07
N ASN A 42 8.21 -22.75 10.54
CA ASN A 42 8.56 -22.24 9.22
C ASN A 42 8.30 -20.74 9.13
N VAL A 43 9.10 -20.06 8.33
CA VAL A 43 8.91 -18.64 7.98
C VAL A 43 9.27 -18.41 6.51
N THR A 44 8.45 -17.67 5.81
CA THR A 44 8.67 -17.28 4.42
C THR A 44 8.27 -15.82 4.25
N VAL A 45 9.18 -15.01 3.75
CA VAL A 45 8.92 -13.63 3.31
C VAL A 45 9.05 -13.63 1.79
N ASN A 46 7.98 -13.28 1.12
CA ASN A 46 7.95 -13.11 -0.33
C ASN A 46 7.84 -11.62 -0.64
N SER A 47 8.74 -11.11 -1.48
CA SER A 47 8.65 -9.77 -2.05
C SER A 47 8.75 -9.91 -3.56
N ASP A 48 7.71 -9.48 -4.26
CA ASP A 48 7.63 -9.57 -5.72
C ASP A 48 7.56 -8.15 -6.30
N ILE A 49 8.56 -7.81 -7.11
CA ILE A 49 8.65 -6.53 -7.81
C ILE A 49 8.59 -6.80 -9.31
N ASP A 50 7.59 -6.23 -9.98
CA ASP A 50 7.55 -6.20 -11.44
C ASP A 50 8.34 -4.99 -11.97
N PRO A 51 9.53 -5.19 -12.53
CA PRO A 51 10.39 -4.08 -12.97
C PRO A 51 9.84 -3.33 -14.17
N LEU A 52 8.91 -3.93 -14.94
CA LEU A 52 8.32 -3.32 -16.13
C LEU A 52 7.11 -2.46 -15.80
N THR A 53 6.25 -2.92 -14.92
CA THR A 53 5.00 -2.22 -14.60
C THR A 53 5.14 -1.28 -13.40
N ARG A 54 6.26 -1.33 -12.69
CA ARG A 54 6.50 -0.57 -11.42
C ARG A 54 5.33 -0.70 -10.45
N ARG A 55 4.64 -1.85 -10.46
CA ARG A 55 3.58 -2.13 -9.49
C ARG A 55 4.19 -2.16 -8.10
N VAL A 56 3.38 -1.74 -7.14
CA VAL A 56 3.75 -1.83 -5.72
C VAL A 56 4.18 -3.26 -5.39
N PRO A 57 5.34 -3.45 -4.76
CA PRO A 57 5.78 -4.75 -4.32
C PRO A 57 4.71 -5.41 -3.45
N LYS A 58 4.36 -6.64 -3.80
CA LYS A 58 3.52 -7.45 -2.92
C LYS A 58 4.43 -8.15 -1.93
N GLU A 59 4.47 -7.63 -0.73
CA GLU A 59 5.21 -8.24 0.35
C GLU A 59 4.27 -9.04 1.21
N GLU A 60 4.51 -10.34 1.27
CA GLU A 60 3.72 -11.28 2.05
C GLU A 60 4.63 -12.04 3.02
N LEU A 61 4.22 -12.09 4.28
CA LEU A 61 4.84 -12.91 5.30
C LEU A 61 3.92 -14.10 5.61
N SER A 62 4.48 -15.30 5.55
CA SER A 62 3.81 -16.51 6.06
C SER A 62 4.72 -17.19 7.07
N PHE A 63 4.19 -17.50 8.23
CA PHE A 63 4.93 -18.25 9.24
C PHE A 63 4.03 -19.23 9.98
N SER A 64 4.63 -20.25 10.54
CA SER A 64 3.95 -21.27 11.34
C SER A 64 4.72 -21.50 12.63
N ILE A 65 3.99 -21.71 13.73
CA ILE A 65 4.56 -21.99 15.06
C ILE A 65 4.07 -23.33 15.57
N TYR A 66 4.90 -23.98 16.39
CA TYR A 66 4.50 -25.13 17.19
C TYR A 66 3.59 -24.66 18.34
N ASP A 67 2.36 -25.12 18.35
CA ASP A 67 1.34 -24.73 19.32
C ASP A 67 0.61 -25.95 19.89
N PHE A 68 1.39 -26.86 20.48
CA PHE A 68 0.86 -28.12 21.05
C PHE A 68 -0.15 -27.88 22.18
N ASN A 69 -0.12 -26.70 22.79
CA ASN A 69 -1.06 -26.33 23.85
C ASN A 69 -2.37 -25.71 23.29
N GLY A 70 -2.48 -25.53 21.99
CA GLY A 70 -3.66 -24.99 21.33
C GLY A 70 -3.99 -23.52 21.70
N ARG A 71 -2.97 -22.70 21.98
CA ARG A 71 -3.15 -21.26 22.28
C ARG A 71 -3.89 -20.54 21.16
N TYR A 72 -3.62 -20.95 19.92
CA TYR A 72 -4.22 -20.39 18.69
C TYR A 72 -5.22 -21.35 18.02
N SER A 73 -5.74 -22.31 18.77
CA SER A 73 -6.80 -23.21 18.29
C SER A 73 -8.17 -22.52 18.38
N PRO A 74 -9.00 -22.52 17.31
CA PRO A 74 -10.37 -22.01 17.38
C PRO A 74 -11.25 -22.77 18.38
N SER A 75 -10.90 -24.02 18.68
CA SER A 75 -11.61 -24.86 19.65
C SER A 75 -11.26 -24.56 21.11
N ASN A 76 -10.26 -23.72 21.37
CA ASN A 76 -9.88 -23.32 22.72
C ASN A 76 -10.54 -21.98 23.10
N PRO A 77 -11.63 -21.97 23.88
CA PRO A 77 -12.35 -20.74 24.23
C PRO A 77 -11.53 -19.77 25.08
N SER A 78 -10.50 -20.26 25.79
CA SER A 78 -9.57 -19.44 26.56
C SER A 78 -8.28 -19.13 25.78
N GLY A 79 -8.22 -19.52 24.52
CA GLY A 79 -7.06 -19.32 23.66
C GLY A 79 -7.01 -17.91 23.08
N ARG A 80 -5.84 -17.56 22.56
CA ARG A 80 -5.56 -16.26 21.94
C ARG A 80 -6.25 -16.07 20.58
N TRP A 81 -6.68 -17.15 19.93
CA TRP A 81 -7.31 -17.10 18.62
C TRP A 81 -8.51 -16.14 18.56
N HIS A 82 -9.35 -16.14 19.61
CA HIS A 82 -10.55 -15.28 19.70
C HIS A 82 -10.22 -13.82 20.04
N ALA A 83 -9.07 -13.58 20.71
CA ALA A 83 -8.63 -12.26 21.15
C ALA A 83 -7.73 -11.54 20.12
N LEU A 84 -7.32 -12.22 19.04
CA LEU A 84 -6.49 -11.61 18.02
C LEU A 84 -7.26 -10.53 17.25
N ASP A 85 -6.66 -9.36 17.15
CA ASP A 85 -7.09 -8.31 16.25
C ASP A 85 -6.78 -8.71 14.80
N GLU A 86 -7.73 -8.48 13.89
CA GLU A 86 -7.55 -8.75 12.45
C GLU A 86 -6.49 -7.86 11.81
N ASN A 87 -6.15 -6.74 12.46
CA ASN A 87 -5.09 -5.81 12.04
C ASN A 87 -3.86 -5.86 12.97
N ALA A 88 -3.64 -6.99 13.64
CA ALA A 88 -2.48 -7.16 14.50
C ALA A 88 -1.18 -6.94 13.72
N LYS A 89 -0.27 -6.16 14.32
CA LYS A 89 1.04 -5.86 13.74
C LYS A 89 1.99 -7.04 13.97
N ILE A 90 2.73 -7.40 12.94
CA ILE A 90 3.76 -8.45 13.00
C ILE A 90 5.09 -7.86 12.55
N THR A 91 6.08 -7.96 13.41
CA THR A 91 7.47 -7.58 13.11
C THR A 91 8.33 -8.84 13.06
N ILE A 92 9.09 -9.03 11.99
CA ILE A 92 10.05 -10.11 11.87
C ILE A 92 11.48 -9.57 11.94
N GLN A 93 12.34 -10.28 12.64
CA GLN A 93 13.74 -9.97 12.78
C GLN A 93 14.59 -11.22 12.52
N PHE A 94 15.64 -11.04 11.71
CA PHE A 94 16.64 -12.07 11.51
C PHE A 94 17.88 -11.72 12.33
N GLY A 95 18.38 -12.67 13.08
CA GLY A 95 19.52 -12.50 13.96
C GLY A 95 20.71 -13.33 13.52
N LEU A 96 21.92 -12.85 13.83
CA LEU A 96 23.15 -13.58 13.65
C LEU A 96 23.94 -13.57 14.95
N SER A 97 24.39 -14.73 15.41
CA SER A 97 25.27 -14.83 16.58
C SER A 97 26.68 -14.36 16.25
N ILE A 98 27.11 -13.29 16.89
CA ILE A 98 28.43 -12.68 16.68
C ILE A 98 29.10 -12.50 18.05
N GLY A 99 30.23 -13.17 18.27
CA GLY A 99 30.99 -13.03 19.51
C GLY A 99 30.22 -13.39 20.79
N GLY A 100 29.21 -14.25 20.68
CA GLY A 100 28.37 -14.68 21.81
C GLY A 100 27.11 -13.84 22.05
N ASN A 101 26.90 -12.77 21.27
CA ASN A 101 25.67 -11.96 21.26
C ASN A 101 24.93 -12.15 19.94
N ILE A 102 23.60 -11.96 19.95
CA ILE A 102 22.81 -11.96 18.71
C ILE A 102 22.61 -10.51 18.26
N GLU A 103 23.07 -10.19 17.05
CA GLU A 103 22.75 -8.93 16.39
C GLU A 103 21.50 -9.17 15.53
N TRP A 104 20.45 -8.36 15.76
CA TRP A 104 19.16 -8.48 15.10
C TRP A 104 19.01 -7.43 13.99
N LEU A 105 18.60 -7.90 12.81
CA LEU A 105 18.21 -7.07 11.68
C LEU A 105 16.68 -7.15 11.55
N SER A 106 16.01 -6.02 11.66
CA SER A 106 14.56 -5.96 11.45
C SER A 106 14.24 -5.96 9.95
N GLU A 107 13.32 -6.81 9.55
CA GLU A 107 12.60 -6.69 8.29
C GLU A 107 11.47 -5.67 8.42
N ASP A 108 10.63 -5.55 7.36
CA ASP A 108 9.50 -4.64 7.41
C ASP A 108 8.40 -5.14 8.36
N ASP A 109 7.54 -4.22 8.77
CA ASP A 109 6.36 -4.55 9.54
C ASP A 109 5.23 -5.03 8.63
N PHE A 110 4.48 -6.01 9.11
CA PHE A 110 3.37 -6.63 8.40
C PHE A 110 2.10 -6.50 9.22
N ILE A 111 0.96 -6.55 8.54
CA ILE A 111 -0.37 -6.59 9.14
C ILE A 111 -0.95 -7.99 8.97
N LEU A 112 -1.45 -8.57 10.04
CA LEU A 112 -2.08 -9.87 10.03
C LEU A 112 -3.22 -9.92 9.00
N SER A 113 -3.23 -10.96 8.16
CA SER A 113 -4.22 -11.12 7.11
C SER A 113 -5.25 -12.19 7.51
N GLY A 114 -6.14 -11.82 8.42
CA GLY A 114 -7.11 -12.73 9.00
C GLY A 114 -6.54 -13.58 10.14
N ARG A 115 -7.39 -14.42 10.71
CA ARG A 115 -7.02 -15.28 11.85
C ARG A 115 -6.18 -16.47 11.41
N PRO A 116 -5.26 -16.95 12.29
CA PRO A 116 -4.43 -18.10 11.96
C PRO A 116 -5.26 -19.37 11.75
N SER A 117 -4.79 -20.20 10.83
CA SER A 117 -5.28 -21.57 10.71
C SER A 117 -4.57 -22.48 11.71
N TYR A 118 -5.28 -23.49 12.22
CA TYR A 118 -4.74 -24.41 13.20
C TYR A 118 -4.94 -25.88 12.76
N SER A 119 -3.89 -26.65 12.77
CA SER A 119 -3.95 -28.07 12.47
C SER A 119 -2.79 -28.83 13.12
N SER A 120 -3.11 -29.95 13.78
CA SER A 120 -2.11 -30.91 14.33
C SER A 120 -1.04 -30.26 15.22
N GLY A 121 -1.42 -29.28 16.06
CA GLY A 121 -0.48 -28.61 16.97
C GLY A 121 0.39 -27.56 16.28
N ILE A 122 0.01 -27.11 15.08
CA ILE A 122 0.67 -26.04 14.35
C ILE A 122 -0.34 -24.93 14.08
N ALA A 123 0.01 -23.70 14.43
CA ALA A 123 -0.72 -22.51 14.05
C ALA A 123 0.00 -21.79 12.91
N SER A 124 -0.70 -21.52 11.81
CA SER A 124 -0.13 -20.87 10.62
C SER A 124 -0.75 -19.50 10.40
N PHE A 125 0.10 -18.51 10.26
CA PHE A 125 -0.23 -17.10 10.12
C PHE A 125 0.12 -16.61 8.73
N LYS A 126 -0.69 -15.69 8.21
CA LYS A 126 -0.41 -14.92 6.99
C LYS A 126 -0.50 -13.45 7.30
N ALA A 127 0.43 -12.69 6.77
CA ALA A 127 0.45 -11.24 6.90
C ALA A 127 0.89 -10.60 5.60
N ARG A 128 0.59 -9.32 5.45
CA ARG A 128 0.91 -8.53 4.27
C ARG A 128 1.47 -7.18 4.67
N SER A 129 2.22 -6.54 3.79
CA SER A 129 2.76 -5.20 4.06
C SER A 129 1.64 -4.18 4.33
N VAL A 130 1.98 -3.11 5.02
CA VAL A 130 1.06 -1.99 5.31
C VAL A 130 0.44 -1.46 4.02
N LEU A 131 1.21 -1.33 2.94
CA LEU A 131 0.70 -0.93 1.62
C LEU A 131 -0.42 -1.83 1.11
N CYS A 132 -0.27 -3.14 1.23
CA CYS A 132 -1.29 -4.10 0.82
C CYS A 132 -2.58 -4.04 1.67
N SER A 133 -2.56 -3.34 2.81
CA SER A 133 -3.74 -3.13 3.65
C SER A 133 -4.62 -1.96 3.18
N LEU A 134 -4.11 -1.09 2.30
CA LEU A 134 -4.79 0.11 1.80
C LEU A 134 -5.86 -0.22 0.73
N THR A 135 -6.82 -1.08 1.09
CA THR A 135 -7.84 -1.62 0.18
C THR A 135 -9.14 -0.83 0.17
N LYS A 136 -9.35 0.11 1.10
CA LYS A 136 -10.54 0.95 1.14
C LYS A 136 -10.54 1.92 -0.04
N THR A 137 -11.73 2.31 -0.47
CA THR A 137 -11.93 3.25 -1.57
C THR A 137 -11.69 4.68 -1.11
N TYR A 138 -10.93 5.42 -1.92
CA TYR A 138 -10.72 6.87 -1.78
C TYR A 138 -11.72 7.61 -2.66
N TYR A 139 -12.55 8.45 -2.07
CA TYR A 139 -13.62 9.19 -2.76
C TYR A 139 -13.33 10.69 -2.91
N LYS A 140 -12.31 11.21 -2.19
CA LYS A 140 -12.10 12.64 -1.95
C LYS A 140 -11.25 13.37 -3.01
N GLY A 141 -11.06 12.77 -4.19
CA GLY A 141 -10.33 13.43 -5.27
C GLY A 141 -11.03 14.71 -5.72
N THR A 142 -10.32 15.83 -5.77
CA THR A 142 -10.78 17.14 -6.24
C THR A 142 -10.13 17.52 -7.56
N PHE A 143 -10.77 18.40 -8.35
CA PHE A 143 -10.18 19.02 -9.52
C PHE A 143 -9.59 20.37 -9.09
N GLU A 144 -8.37 20.33 -8.60
CA GLU A 144 -7.62 21.48 -8.08
C GLU A 144 -6.15 21.37 -8.45
N HIS A 145 -5.48 22.51 -8.55
CA HIS A 145 -4.04 22.55 -8.77
C HIS A 145 -3.31 22.17 -7.49
N LYS A 146 -2.89 20.92 -7.36
CA LYS A 146 -2.20 20.38 -6.18
C LYS A 146 -0.82 19.85 -6.52
N SER A 147 0.09 19.93 -5.56
CA SER A 147 1.36 19.21 -5.66
C SER A 147 1.15 17.71 -5.48
N PHE A 148 2.05 16.91 -6.02
CA PHE A 148 2.00 15.46 -5.78
C PHE A 148 2.23 15.12 -4.31
N TYR A 149 2.94 15.97 -3.57
CA TYR A 149 3.11 15.85 -2.12
C TYR A 149 1.75 15.94 -1.41
N GLU A 150 0.99 17.03 -1.64
CA GLU A 150 -0.36 17.23 -1.07
C GLU A 150 -1.31 16.09 -1.43
N LEU A 151 -1.29 15.60 -2.68
CA LEU A 151 -2.12 14.46 -3.08
C LEU A 151 -1.76 13.18 -2.32
N CYS A 152 -0.48 12.93 -2.06
CA CYS A 152 -0.05 11.80 -1.23
C CYS A 152 -0.55 11.94 0.21
N GLU A 153 -0.41 13.14 0.81
CA GLU A 153 -0.88 13.43 2.17
C GLU A 153 -2.40 13.25 2.31
N ASP A 154 -3.18 13.75 1.34
CA ASP A 154 -4.64 13.61 1.32
C ASP A 154 -5.05 12.13 1.35
N VAL A 155 -4.42 11.30 0.50
CA VAL A 155 -4.73 9.87 0.40
C VAL A 155 -4.29 9.11 1.66
N LEU A 156 -3.09 9.39 2.19
CA LEU A 156 -2.56 8.73 3.39
C LEU A 156 -3.36 9.11 4.64
N THR A 157 -3.70 10.39 4.78
CA THR A 157 -4.51 10.90 5.89
C THR A 157 -5.91 10.28 5.89
N ASP A 158 -6.55 10.19 4.72
CA ASP A 158 -7.86 9.54 4.58
C ASP A 158 -7.80 8.03 4.88
N ALA A 159 -6.68 7.39 4.56
CA ALA A 159 -6.43 6.00 4.93
C ALA A 159 -6.15 5.80 6.43
N GLY A 160 -5.99 6.88 7.21
CA GLY A 160 -5.63 6.84 8.62
C GLY A 160 -4.15 6.54 8.88
N ILE A 161 -3.29 6.73 7.87
CA ILE A 161 -1.84 6.55 8.00
C ILE A 161 -1.25 7.88 8.47
N THR A 162 -0.56 7.85 9.60
CA THR A 162 0.07 9.04 10.22
C THR A 162 1.59 9.01 10.17
N ASP A 163 2.18 7.85 9.86
CA ASP A 163 3.63 7.66 9.77
C ASP A 163 4.00 7.31 8.33
N TYR A 164 4.55 8.30 7.61
CA TYR A 164 4.95 8.19 6.22
C TYR A 164 6.14 9.11 5.91
N ASP A 165 6.85 8.79 4.85
CA ASP A 165 8.00 9.52 4.34
C ASP A 165 7.80 9.85 2.86
N ILE A 166 7.44 11.10 2.56
CA ILE A 166 7.24 11.62 1.20
C ILE A 166 8.40 12.56 0.87
N SER A 167 9.07 12.31 -0.25
CA SER A 167 10.17 13.17 -0.70
C SER A 167 9.72 14.62 -0.91
N ASP A 168 10.48 15.57 -0.35
CA ASP A 168 10.24 17.01 -0.53
C ASP A 168 10.24 17.45 -2.01
N SER A 169 10.92 16.70 -2.88
CA SER A 169 10.92 17.00 -4.33
C SER A 169 9.54 16.94 -4.98
N LEU A 170 8.54 16.31 -4.35
CA LEU A 170 7.17 16.25 -4.85
C LEU A 170 6.38 17.54 -4.56
N GLN A 171 6.89 18.43 -3.71
CA GLN A 171 6.27 19.74 -3.40
C GLN A 171 6.30 20.67 -4.60
N ASP A 172 7.30 20.55 -5.47
CA ASP A 172 7.49 21.40 -6.64
C ASP A 172 6.87 20.81 -7.94
N LEU A 173 6.28 19.62 -7.86
CA LEU A 173 5.62 18.95 -8.98
C LEU A 173 4.10 19.03 -8.82
N TYR A 174 3.41 19.66 -9.76
CA TYR A 174 1.98 19.94 -9.70
C TYR A 174 1.18 19.20 -10.78
N THR A 175 -0.10 18.99 -10.49
CA THR A 175 -1.05 18.44 -11.45
C THR A 175 -2.45 19.02 -11.20
N ASP A 176 -3.24 19.14 -12.27
CA ASP A 176 -4.67 19.43 -12.23
C ASP A 176 -5.51 18.14 -12.36
N ALA A 177 -4.86 17.00 -12.52
CA ALA A 177 -5.55 15.73 -12.73
C ALA A 177 -6.19 15.23 -11.44
N PRO A 178 -7.52 15.04 -11.40
CA PRO A 178 -8.21 14.53 -10.22
C PRO A 178 -7.92 13.05 -10.04
N LEU A 179 -7.72 12.62 -8.80
CA LEU A 179 -7.63 11.20 -8.48
C LEU A 179 -8.98 10.51 -8.78
N PRO A 180 -8.96 9.33 -9.40
CA PRO A 180 -10.17 8.56 -9.62
C PRO A 180 -10.70 7.95 -8.32
N ILE A 181 -12.00 7.62 -8.31
CA ILE A 181 -12.58 6.79 -7.24
C ILE A 181 -12.00 5.37 -7.38
N THR A 182 -11.06 5.02 -6.51
CA THR A 182 -10.41 3.71 -6.47
C THR A 182 -9.80 3.49 -5.08
N THR A 183 -9.09 2.39 -4.86
CA THR A 183 -8.46 2.13 -3.55
C THR A 183 -7.34 3.13 -3.24
N HIS A 184 -7.10 3.40 -1.95
CA HIS A 184 -5.98 4.25 -1.51
C HIS A 184 -4.65 3.79 -2.13
N LEU A 185 -4.39 2.47 -2.14
CA LEU A 185 -3.20 1.91 -2.77
C LEU A 185 -3.08 2.29 -4.25
N ASN A 186 -4.18 2.15 -5.01
CA ASN A 186 -4.17 2.50 -6.43
C ASN A 186 -3.98 4.01 -6.64
N CYS A 187 -4.55 4.86 -5.80
CA CYS A 187 -4.32 6.31 -5.85
C CYS A 187 -2.83 6.63 -5.65
N LEU A 188 -2.21 6.09 -4.58
CA LEU A 188 -0.78 6.28 -4.33
C LEU A 188 0.09 5.73 -5.47
N GLN A 189 -0.28 4.60 -6.05
CA GLN A 189 0.41 4.03 -7.18
C GLN A 189 0.33 4.91 -8.43
N LEU A 190 -0.85 5.51 -8.71
CA LEU A 190 -1.02 6.46 -9.81
C LEU A 190 -0.17 7.71 -9.61
N ILE A 191 -0.14 8.26 -8.39
CA ILE A 191 0.71 9.41 -8.03
C ILE A 191 2.18 9.05 -8.24
N ALA A 192 2.65 7.96 -7.62
CA ALA A 192 4.04 7.52 -7.73
C ALA A 192 4.46 7.28 -9.19
N HIS A 193 3.59 6.68 -10.00
CA HIS A 193 3.84 6.47 -11.43
C HIS A 193 3.94 7.80 -12.19
N ALA A 194 3.05 8.75 -11.91
CA ALA A 194 3.02 10.06 -12.60
C ALA A 194 4.27 10.89 -12.33
N CYS A 195 4.81 10.85 -11.10
CA CYS A 195 6.02 11.59 -10.71
C CYS A 195 7.31 10.75 -10.78
N CYS A 196 7.28 9.56 -11.41
CA CYS A 196 8.42 8.66 -11.51
C CYS A 196 9.04 8.27 -10.16
N CYS A 197 8.21 8.13 -9.14
CA CYS A 197 8.62 7.71 -7.80
C CYS A 197 8.43 6.20 -7.59
N THR A 198 9.11 5.69 -6.58
CA THR A 198 8.85 4.37 -6.00
C THR A 198 7.89 4.52 -4.83
N LEU A 199 7.00 3.56 -4.68
CA LEU A 199 6.12 3.42 -3.52
C LEU A 199 6.48 2.10 -2.83
N ARG A 200 6.95 2.17 -1.59
CA ARG A 200 7.44 1.01 -0.83
C ARG A 200 7.23 1.19 0.66
N THR A 201 7.39 0.13 1.42
CA THR A 201 7.47 0.18 2.88
C THR A 201 8.95 0.06 3.30
N VAL A 202 9.38 0.88 4.24
CA VAL A 202 10.72 0.81 4.81
C VAL A 202 10.60 0.88 6.33
N GLY A 203 10.88 -0.22 7.02
CA GLY A 203 10.72 -0.30 8.48
C GLY A 203 9.29 -0.07 8.97
N GLY A 204 8.29 -0.44 8.16
CA GLY A 204 6.87 -0.23 8.46
C GLY A 204 6.33 1.15 8.05
N VAL A 205 7.20 2.07 7.59
CA VAL A 205 6.83 3.41 7.14
C VAL A 205 6.60 3.41 5.63
N ILE A 206 5.49 3.98 5.17
CA ILE A 206 5.22 4.14 3.74
C ILE A 206 6.12 5.23 3.19
N THR A 207 6.97 4.88 2.23
CA THR A 207 7.95 5.78 1.63
C THR A 207 7.61 6.01 0.16
N ILE A 208 7.56 7.29 -0.25
CA ILE A 208 7.35 7.72 -1.64
C ILE A 208 8.51 8.62 -2.02
N ALA A 209 9.39 8.13 -2.88
CA ALA A 209 10.61 8.83 -3.25
C ALA A 209 10.94 8.63 -4.73
N PRO A 210 11.62 9.60 -5.38
CA PRO A 210 12.09 9.45 -6.75
C PRO A 210 12.84 8.15 -6.96
N PHE A 211 12.66 7.55 -8.13
CA PHE A 211 13.45 6.39 -8.52
C PHE A 211 14.88 6.86 -8.81
N GLU A 212 15.76 6.69 -7.87
CA GLU A 212 17.18 6.90 -8.09
C GLU A 212 17.75 5.64 -8.75
N MET A 213 18.23 5.81 -9.97
CA MET A 213 19.17 4.84 -10.54
C MET A 213 20.51 5.16 -9.92
N ASP A 214 20.80 4.52 -8.80
CA ASP A 214 22.15 4.53 -8.23
C ASP A 214 23.13 4.16 -9.32
N ASP A 215 24.27 4.88 -9.33
CA ASP A 215 25.38 4.58 -10.23
C ASP A 215 25.62 3.06 -10.19
N LEU A 216 25.51 2.40 -11.34
CA LEU A 216 25.62 0.92 -11.44
C LEU A 216 27.03 0.39 -11.09
N SER A 217 27.87 1.22 -10.49
CA SER A 217 29.08 0.78 -9.81
C SER A 217 28.68 -0.04 -8.59
N SER A 218 28.47 -1.34 -8.78
CA SER A 218 28.23 -2.22 -7.66
C SER A 218 29.51 -2.33 -6.85
N ASP A 219 29.51 -1.81 -5.63
CA ASP A 219 30.56 -2.09 -4.64
C ASP A 219 30.56 -3.57 -4.19
N PHE A 220 29.63 -4.36 -4.72
CA PHE A 220 29.47 -5.76 -4.40
C PHE A 220 29.71 -6.65 -5.63
N ILE A 221 30.85 -7.33 -5.64
CA ILE A 221 31.17 -8.36 -6.61
C ILE A 221 30.77 -9.72 -6.00
N MET A 222 29.79 -10.40 -6.59
CA MET A 222 29.51 -11.79 -6.24
C MET A 222 30.57 -12.68 -6.90
N GLU A 223 31.45 -13.25 -6.11
CA GLU A 223 32.40 -14.25 -6.61
C GLU A 223 31.69 -15.59 -6.82
N LEU A 224 32.15 -16.38 -7.81
CA LEU A 224 31.50 -17.63 -8.20
C LEU A 224 31.38 -18.64 -7.05
N ASP A 225 32.30 -18.59 -6.10
CA ASP A 225 32.32 -19.46 -4.92
C ASP A 225 31.45 -18.95 -3.75
N SER A 226 30.88 -17.74 -3.84
CA SER A 226 29.85 -17.24 -2.92
C SER A 226 28.42 -17.58 -3.38
N ILE A 227 28.26 -18.12 -4.60
CA ILE A 227 26.97 -18.54 -5.13
C ILE A 227 26.62 -19.95 -4.59
N ALA A 228 25.44 -20.09 -4.03
CA ALA A 228 24.97 -21.39 -3.55
C ALA A 228 24.77 -22.37 -4.73
N PHE A 229 25.21 -23.61 -4.57
CA PHE A 229 25.04 -24.63 -5.57
C PHE A 229 23.52 -24.86 -5.87
N ASN A 230 23.11 -24.69 -7.12
CA ASN A 230 21.72 -24.67 -7.61
C ASN A 230 20.90 -23.44 -7.20
N GLY A 231 21.54 -22.30 -6.80
CA GLY A 231 20.83 -21.13 -6.28
C GLY A 231 20.41 -20.10 -7.32
N ASP A 232 21.07 -20.06 -8.48
CA ASP A 232 20.85 -18.96 -9.44
C ASP A 232 19.99 -19.40 -10.63
N THR A 233 18.92 -18.70 -10.83
CA THR A 233 18.11 -18.79 -12.04
C THR A 233 18.16 -17.46 -12.77
N VAL A 234 18.74 -17.46 -13.96
CA VAL A 234 18.71 -16.30 -14.86
C VAL A 234 17.61 -16.51 -15.88
N SER A 235 16.58 -15.67 -15.82
CA SER A 235 15.53 -15.64 -16.83
C SER A 235 15.67 -14.39 -17.70
N LYS A 236 15.44 -14.55 -19.00
CA LYS A 236 15.36 -13.40 -19.91
C LYS A 236 14.03 -12.69 -19.70
N ILE A 237 14.09 -11.41 -19.41
CA ILE A 237 12.90 -10.55 -19.42
C ILE A 237 12.47 -10.31 -20.87
N ASP A 238 11.17 -10.31 -21.12
CA ASP A 238 10.62 -9.99 -22.44
C ASP A 238 11.11 -8.61 -22.90
N THR A 239 11.47 -8.54 -24.17
CA THR A 239 12.00 -7.30 -24.73
C THR A 239 10.87 -6.31 -24.93
N LEU A 240 10.92 -5.18 -24.23
CA LEU A 240 10.01 -4.06 -24.45
C LEU A 240 10.36 -3.39 -25.79
N TYR A 241 9.42 -3.34 -26.72
CA TYR A 241 9.61 -2.73 -28.04
C TYR A 241 8.78 -1.46 -28.26
N LYS A 242 7.74 -1.25 -27.45
CA LYS A 242 6.82 -0.12 -27.57
C LYS A 242 6.33 0.30 -26.18
N VAL A 243 6.29 1.60 -25.96
CA VAL A 243 5.64 2.22 -24.80
C VAL A 243 4.55 3.13 -25.33
N GLU A 244 3.32 2.95 -24.86
CA GLU A 244 2.19 3.81 -25.15
C GLU A 244 1.83 4.59 -23.87
N SER A 245 1.54 5.87 -24.03
CA SER A 245 1.13 6.75 -22.95
C SER A 245 -0.13 7.52 -23.36
N ASP A 246 -1.13 7.52 -22.50
CA ASP A 246 -2.33 8.35 -22.65
C ASP A 246 -2.15 9.63 -21.83
N LEU A 247 -2.18 10.78 -22.51
CA LEU A 247 -2.16 12.10 -21.88
C LEU A 247 -3.58 12.63 -21.78
N TYR A 248 -4.04 12.84 -20.56
CA TYR A 248 -5.35 13.40 -20.27
C TYR A 248 -5.27 14.92 -20.13
N THR A 249 -6.18 15.62 -20.80
CA THR A 249 -6.39 17.07 -20.65
C THR A 249 -7.80 17.29 -20.12
N TYR A 250 -7.95 18.12 -19.11
CA TYR A 250 -9.22 18.40 -18.45
C TYR A 250 -9.69 19.82 -18.79
N THR A 251 -10.99 19.97 -19.03
CA THR A 251 -11.61 21.27 -19.35
C THR A 251 -12.93 21.39 -18.62
N GLU A 252 -13.08 22.45 -17.82
CA GLU A 252 -14.30 22.80 -17.12
C GLU A 252 -15.33 23.43 -18.06
N GLU A 253 -16.61 23.06 -17.93
CA GLU A 253 -17.71 23.71 -18.61
C GLU A 253 -18.06 25.06 -17.97
N GLU A 254 -18.42 26.05 -18.78
CA GLU A 254 -18.80 27.37 -18.28
C GLU A 254 -20.16 27.36 -17.56
N THR A 255 -21.05 26.40 -17.90
CA THR A 255 -22.42 26.36 -17.39
C THR A 255 -22.62 25.28 -16.35
N GLU A 256 -23.35 25.65 -15.29
CA GLU A 256 -23.80 24.72 -14.28
C GLU A 256 -24.88 23.78 -14.85
N THR A 257 -24.79 22.51 -14.57
CA THR A 257 -25.76 21.47 -14.98
C THR A 257 -26.06 20.54 -13.80
N VAL A 258 -27.17 19.80 -13.88
CA VAL A 258 -27.44 18.73 -12.91
C VAL A 258 -26.44 17.60 -13.11
N VAL A 259 -25.66 17.29 -12.07
CA VAL A 259 -24.65 16.20 -12.09
C VAL A 259 -25.14 14.97 -11.35
N PHE A 260 -26.11 15.13 -10.45
CA PHE A 260 -26.78 14.04 -9.74
C PHE A 260 -28.24 14.39 -9.45
N GLU A 261 -29.14 13.42 -9.56
CA GLU A 261 -30.51 13.53 -9.08
C GLU A 261 -31.06 12.16 -8.66
N SER A 262 -31.67 12.11 -7.48
CA SER A 262 -32.31 10.87 -6.99
C SER A 262 -33.31 11.17 -5.85
N ASN A 263 -34.24 10.24 -5.62
CA ASN A 263 -35.03 10.19 -4.40
C ASN A 263 -34.30 9.42 -3.32
N ILE A 264 -34.25 9.96 -2.09
CA ILE A 264 -33.61 9.36 -0.93
C ILE A 264 -34.67 9.20 0.17
N ASP A 265 -34.85 7.98 0.67
CA ASP A 265 -35.72 7.68 1.78
C ASP A 265 -34.99 7.90 3.10
N VAL A 266 -35.61 8.68 4.01
CA VAL A 266 -35.03 9.08 5.28
C VAL A 266 -36.00 8.73 6.41
N ASP A 267 -35.47 8.10 7.48
CA ASP A 267 -36.17 7.82 8.72
C ASP A 267 -35.48 8.56 9.87
N GLU A 268 -35.97 9.79 10.16
CA GLU A 268 -35.42 10.78 11.08
C GLU A 268 -34.13 11.43 10.61
N GLU A 269 -33.08 10.68 10.32
CA GLU A 269 -31.76 11.15 9.85
C GLU A 269 -31.15 10.09 8.90
N ALA A 270 -30.50 10.53 7.82
CA ALA A 270 -29.75 9.66 6.94
C ALA A 270 -28.38 10.28 6.57
N GLU A 271 -27.30 9.52 6.78
CA GLU A 271 -25.99 9.82 6.22
C GLU A 271 -25.96 9.36 4.77
N CYS A 272 -25.65 10.26 3.86
CA CYS A 272 -25.69 10.03 2.42
C CYS A 272 -24.29 10.18 1.83
N HIS A 273 -23.90 9.20 1.04
CA HIS A 273 -22.78 9.27 0.12
C HIS A 273 -23.30 9.12 -1.30
N ILE A 274 -22.96 10.06 -2.18
CA ILE A 274 -23.37 10.03 -3.58
C ILE A 274 -22.17 10.19 -4.50
N GLU A 275 -22.26 9.58 -5.68
CA GLU A 275 -21.25 9.69 -6.72
C GLU A 275 -21.83 10.35 -7.97
N TYR A 276 -21.03 11.18 -8.66
CA TYR A 276 -21.45 11.88 -9.88
C TYR A 276 -20.28 12.08 -10.85
N ALA A 277 -20.56 12.65 -12.03
CA ALA A 277 -19.53 13.01 -12.98
C ALA A 277 -18.59 14.08 -12.40
N LEU A 278 -17.31 14.04 -12.76
CA LEU A 278 -16.33 15.04 -12.33
C LEU A 278 -16.87 16.43 -12.56
N SER A 279 -16.93 17.22 -11.49
CA SER A 279 -17.48 18.59 -11.50
C SER A 279 -16.84 19.49 -10.44
N THR A 280 -16.98 20.79 -10.64
CA THR A 280 -16.55 21.86 -9.73
C THR A 280 -17.74 22.72 -9.35
N GLU A 281 -17.55 23.66 -8.44
CA GLU A 281 -18.56 24.62 -7.98
C GLU A 281 -19.91 23.94 -7.64
N GLN A 282 -19.85 22.83 -6.90
CA GLN A 282 -21.05 22.04 -6.60
C GLN A 282 -21.97 22.72 -5.60
N ARG A 283 -23.28 22.53 -5.75
CA ARG A 283 -24.28 22.88 -4.76
C ARG A 283 -25.38 21.85 -4.71
N ILE A 284 -26.00 21.67 -3.56
CA ILE A 284 -27.09 20.74 -3.32
C ILE A 284 -28.44 21.49 -3.22
N GLU A 285 -29.48 20.90 -3.82
CA GLU A 285 -30.88 21.27 -3.60
C GLU A 285 -31.64 20.06 -3.05
N CYS A 286 -32.27 20.25 -1.90
CA CYS A 286 -33.11 19.25 -1.25
C CYS A 286 -34.26 19.96 -0.56
N GLU A 287 -35.47 19.35 -0.55
CA GLU A 287 -36.62 19.91 0.19
C GLU A 287 -36.49 19.76 1.71
N ALA A 288 -35.67 18.79 2.18
CA ALA A 288 -35.37 18.62 3.58
C ALA A 288 -34.12 19.44 3.97
N GLU A 289 -33.93 19.62 5.28
CA GLU A 289 -32.72 20.20 5.82
C GLU A 289 -31.51 19.29 5.55
N THR A 290 -30.43 19.86 4.99
CA THR A 290 -29.17 19.17 4.75
C THR A 290 -28.09 19.73 5.66
N GLN A 291 -27.31 18.86 6.28
CA GLN A 291 -26.21 19.22 7.19
C GLN A 291 -24.91 18.52 6.76
N ASP A 292 -23.78 19.03 7.24
CA ASP A 292 -22.43 18.47 7.04
C ASP A 292 -22.10 18.20 5.56
N VAL A 293 -22.54 19.09 4.66
CA VAL A 293 -22.35 18.93 3.22
C VAL A 293 -20.90 19.14 2.83
N VAL A 294 -20.26 18.11 2.30
CA VAL A 294 -18.89 18.14 1.78
C VAL A 294 -18.89 17.65 0.34
N PHE A 295 -18.41 18.48 -0.57
CA PHE A 295 -18.28 18.14 -1.98
C PHE A 295 -16.84 17.76 -2.33
N TYR A 296 -16.70 16.72 -3.15
CA TYR A 296 -15.47 16.32 -3.80
C TYR A 296 -15.65 16.38 -5.32
N GLY A 297 -14.61 16.13 -6.08
CA GLY A 297 -14.72 16.22 -7.55
C GLY A 297 -15.73 15.25 -8.18
N ARG A 298 -15.96 14.08 -7.57
CA ARG A 298 -16.81 13.02 -8.10
C ARG A 298 -17.81 12.45 -7.09
N SER A 299 -17.84 12.98 -5.90
CA SER A 299 -18.73 12.50 -4.82
C SER A 299 -19.10 13.62 -3.87
N ALA A 300 -20.11 13.40 -3.06
CA ALA A 300 -20.43 14.26 -1.92
C ALA A 300 -20.94 13.44 -0.75
N ASP A 301 -20.60 13.90 0.46
CA ASP A 301 -21.11 13.39 1.72
C ASP A 301 -22.00 14.47 2.35
N PHE A 302 -23.15 14.08 2.87
CA PHE A 302 -24.07 14.98 3.55
C PHE A 302 -25.06 14.21 4.41
N LYS A 303 -25.73 14.92 5.32
CA LYS A 303 -26.84 14.39 6.11
C LYS A 303 -28.14 15.02 5.68
N ILE A 304 -29.21 14.23 5.68
CA ILE A 304 -30.59 14.71 5.50
C ILE A 304 -31.34 14.50 6.82
N ILE A 305 -31.96 15.56 7.31
CA ILE A 305 -32.78 15.53 8.51
C ILE A 305 -34.26 15.60 8.14
N GLY A 306 -35.05 14.60 8.53
CA GLY A 306 -36.48 14.54 8.27
C GLY A 306 -36.98 13.11 8.12
N THR A 307 -38.29 12.94 7.95
CA THR A 307 -38.92 11.64 7.72
C THR A 307 -39.74 11.67 6.43
N GLY A 308 -39.36 10.82 5.49
CA GLY A 308 -40.02 10.75 4.17
C GLY A 308 -39.05 10.50 3.02
N THR A 309 -39.56 10.61 1.81
CA THR A 309 -38.80 10.51 0.57
C THR A 309 -38.53 11.91 0.05
N TYR A 310 -37.26 12.28 -0.07
CA TYR A 310 -36.85 13.60 -0.51
C TYR A 310 -36.11 13.52 -1.85
N TYR A 311 -36.47 14.44 -2.75
CA TYR A 311 -35.78 14.58 -4.03
C TYR A 311 -34.55 15.45 -3.87
N VAL A 312 -33.39 14.84 -4.15
CA VAL A 312 -32.09 15.50 -4.03
C VAL A 312 -31.53 15.77 -5.42
N LYS A 313 -31.04 16.99 -5.64
CA LYS A 313 -30.28 17.38 -6.82
C LYS A 313 -28.95 17.97 -6.41
N VAL A 314 -27.92 17.58 -7.14
CA VAL A 314 -26.61 18.25 -7.09
C VAL A 314 -26.34 18.88 -8.45
N TYR A 315 -26.00 20.16 -8.41
CA TYR A 315 -25.57 20.94 -9.57
C TYR A 315 -24.06 21.15 -9.49
N GLY A 316 -23.44 21.29 -10.64
CA GLY A 316 -22.02 21.61 -10.75
C GLY A 316 -21.61 21.88 -12.20
N LYS A 317 -20.45 22.47 -12.39
CA LYS A 317 -19.81 22.60 -13.70
C LYS A 317 -19.06 21.34 -14.01
N LYS A 318 -19.45 20.64 -15.10
CA LYS A 318 -18.79 19.38 -15.50
C LYS A 318 -17.37 19.63 -15.96
N VAL A 319 -16.48 18.73 -15.61
CA VAL A 319 -15.11 18.71 -16.11
C VAL A 319 -14.96 17.56 -17.08
N ASN A 320 -14.76 17.89 -18.36
CA ASN A 320 -14.59 16.93 -19.44
C ASN A 320 -13.12 16.58 -19.60
N SER A 321 -12.83 15.33 -19.91
CA SER A 321 -11.47 14.89 -20.23
C SER A 321 -11.35 14.55 -21.71
N SER A 322 -10.23 14.94 -22.32
CA SER A 322 -9.81 14.49 -23.64
C SER A 322 -8.50 13.71 -23.50
N VAL A 323 -8.32 12.71 -24.37
CA VAL A 323 -7.15 11.82 -24.35
C VAL A 323 -6.36 12.00 -25.64
N SER A 324 -5.08 12.30 -25.52
CA SER A 324 -4.13 12.21 -26.60
C SER A 324 -3.16 11.05 -26.37
N LYS A 325 -2.90 10.26 -27.43
CA LYS A 325 -1.97 9.12 -27.34
C LYS A 325 -0.58 9.53 -27.79
N SER A 326 0.41 9.15 -27.01
CA SER A 326 1.83 9.25 -27.36
C SER A 326 2.44 7.86 -27.39
N GLU A 327 3.26 7.60 -28.41
CA GLU A 327 3.95 6.32 -28.60
C GLU A 327 5.46 6.54 -28.65
N ALA A 328 6.19 5.75 -27.89
CA ALA A 328 7.63 5.62 -28.03
C ALA A 328 7.98 4.20 -28.48
N VAL A 329 8.60 4.07 -29.64
CA VAL A 329 9.08 2.79 -30.18
C VAL A 329 10.57 2.67 -29.86
N ILE A 330 10.92 1.62 -29.12
CA ILE A 330 12.33 1.29 -28.86
C ILE A 330 12.83 0.45 -30.04
N SER A 331 13.56 1.07 -30.97
CA SER A 331 14.27 0.34 -32.02
C SER A 331 15.45 -0.38 -31.40
N LEU A 332 15.36 -1.70 -31.27
CA LEU A 332 16.55 -2.52 -31.02
C LEU A 332 17.45 -2.43 -32.24
N ASN A 333 18.55 -1.69 -32.13
CA ASN A 333 19.65 -1.84 -33.08
C ASN A 333 20.17 -3.27 -32.88
N THR A 334 19.69 -4.19 -33.73
CA THR A 334 20.38 -5.46 -33.94
C THR A 334 21.66 -5.11 -34.71
N GLY A 335 22.68 -4.65 -33.96
CA GLY A 335 24.02 -4.54 -34.49
C GLY A 335 24.47 -5.92 -34.90
N GLY A 336 24.70 -6.10 -36.21
CA GLY A 336 25.28 -7.28 -36.79
C GLY A 336 26.74 -7.50 -36.37
#